data_c788c5918616f8c6d54bb88c48ae703f
#
_entry.id   c788c5918616f8c6d54bb88c48ae703f
#
_cell.length_a   1.000
_cell.length_b   1.000
_cell.length_c   1.000
_cell.angle_alpha   90.00
_cell.angle_beta   90.00
_cell.angle_gamma   90.00
#
_symmetry.space_group_name_H-M   'P 1'
#
loop_
_entity.id
_entity.type
_entity.pdbx_description
1 polymer ?
#
loop_
_entity_poly.entity_id
_entity_poly.type
_entity_poly.pdbx_seq_one_letter_code
_entity_poly.pdbx_strand_id
1 'polypeptide(L)'
;KFTSAEGDPFNPREIRQSAERIRALNYFETAEVNAREGSSGEQVVIDVDVEETPTGSLNFGASFSNNDGVGFAASFSEDNFLGRGQQLTINISTASEATRYGIDFVEPALLGRDVALGLQLDYAESESSFNEFDTERLIFQPSLTFPVSENGRLQLRYTGRYDEMVVRDPATNGQVSQSEIDAGAQFASSVGYSYVYDTRLTGLDPTRGVLFEFSQDFAGLGGDAQYVKTTAKFVGERKVWNEEVTLRATLEGGALAWNSGSNRTIDRFLLKQTINRSLDPGGIGP
;
A
#
# COMPACT_ATOMS: atom_id res chain seq x y z
N LYS A 1 -23.59 5.13 5.37
CA LYS A 1 -23.74 4.65 3.97
C LYS A 1 -25.07 5.10 3.33
N PHE A 2 -26.08 5.45 4.12
CA PHE A 2 -27.26 6.16 3.64
C PHE A 2 -26.91 7.62 3.36
N THR A 3 -27.44 8.17 2.26
CA THR A 3 -27.37 9.60 1.94
C THR A 3 -28.59 10.34 2.45
N SER A 4 -29.71 9.64 2.64
CA SER A 4 -30.95 10.15 3.22
C SER A 4 -30.90 10.06 4.74
N ALA A 5 -31.37 11.10 5.43
CA ALA A 5 -31.54 11.16 6.88
C ALA A 5 -33.00 10.89 7.27
N GLU A 6 -33.22 10.59 8.55
CA GLU A 6 -34.57 10.46 9.12
C GLU A 6 -35.35 11.78 8.96
N GLY A 7 -36.53 11.69 8.37
CA GLY A 7 -37.38 12.87 8.04
C GLY A 7 -37.23 13.40 6.62
N ASP A 8 -36.30 12.91 5.83
CA ASP A 8 -36.17 13.27 4.43
C ASP A 8 -37.30 12.64 3.58
N PRO A 9 -37.65 13.25 2.43
CA PRO A 9 -38.59 12.66 1.49
C PRO A 9 -38.12 11.29 1.00
N PHE A 10 -39.03 10.31 0.96
CA PHE A 10 -38.73 8.96 0.50
C PHE A 10 -38.31 8.94 -0.96
N ASN A 11 -37.10 8.44 -1.24
CA ASN A 11 -36.55 8.28 -2.57
C ASN A 11 -36.14 6.83 -2.84
N PRO A 12 -36.92 6.04 -3.58
CA PRO A 12 -36.64 4.63 -3.85
C PRO A 12 -35.26 4.38 -4.53
N ARG A 13 -34.80 5.35 -5.32
CA ARG A 13 -33.50 5.24 -6.00
C ARG A 13 -32.34 5.32 -5.01
N GLU A 14 -32.41 6.25 -4.08
CA GLU A 14 -31.38 6.41 -3.03
C GLU A 14 -31.34 5.21 -2.10
N ILE A 15 -32.49 4.64 -1.76
CA ILE A 15 -32.57 3.43 -0.95
C ILE A 15 -31.90 2.24 -1.65
N ARG A 16 -32.16 2.04 -2.95
CA ARG A 16 -31.49 0.99 -3.73
C ARG A 16 -29.97 1.20 -3.79
N GLN A 17 -29.53 2.44 -4.03
CA GLN A 17 -28.10 2.76 -4.03
C GLN A 17 -27.46 2.53 -2.66
N SER A 18 -28.18 2.82 -1.58
CA SER A 18 -27.70 2.56 -0.23
C SER A 18 -27.59 1.06 0.05
N ALA A 19 -28.54 0.26 -0.41
CA ALA A 19 -28.46 -1.20 -0.32
C ALA A 19 -27.26 -1.75 -1.10
N GLU A 20 -27.02 -1.28 -2.30
CA GLU A 20 -25.85 -1.66 -3.09
C GLU A 20 -24.54 -1.26 -2.41
N ARG A 21 -24.47 -0.07 -1.80
CA ARG A 21 -23.30 0.37 -1.03
C ARG A 21 -23.06 -0.47 0.22
N ILE A 22 -24.12 -0.95 0.88
CA ILE A 22 -24.00 -1.86 2.04
C ILE A 22 -23.46 -3.21 1.57
N ARG A 23 -24.00 -3.78 0.50
CA ARG A 23 -23.51 -5.04 -0.08
C ARG A 23 -22.06 -4.95 -0.55
N ALA A 24 -21.67 -3.82 -1.13
CA ALA A 24 -20.31 -3.57 -1.59
C ALA A 24 -19.26 -3.48 -0.47
N LEU A 25 -19.67 -3.43 0.81
CA LEU A 25 -18.74 -3.50 1.94
C LEU A 25 -18.13 -4.88 2.13
N ASN A 26 -18.79 -5.93 1.63
CA ASN A 26 -18.41 -7.33 1.86
C ASN A 26 -18.32 -7.75 3.35
N TYR A 27 -19.04 -7.03 4.22
CA TYR A 27 -19.12 -7.37 5.66
C TYR A 27 -20.33 -8.26 5.98
N PHE A 28 -21.22 -8.43 5.00
CA PHE A 28 -22.48 -9.12 5.15
C PHE A 28 -22.63 -10.18 4.06
N GLU A 29 -23.08 -11.38 4.45
CA GLU A 29 -23.45 -12.43 3.54
C GLU A 29 -24.74 -12.05 2.81
N THR A 30 -25.70 -11.50 3.56
CA THR A 30 -26.95 -10.96 3.01
C THR A 30 -27.17 -9.54 3.51
N ALA A 31 -27.70 -8.67 2.66
CA ALA A 31 -28.16 -7.34 3.02
C ALA A 31 -29.43 -7.03 2.27
N GLU A 32 -30.56 -7.06 2.99
CA GLU A 32 -31.88 -6.73 2.46
C GLU A 32 -32.32 -5.39 3.00
N VAL A 33 -32.82 -4.54 2.10
CA VAL A 33 -33.36 -3.23 2.45
C VAL A 33 -34.77 -3.16 1.95
N ASN A 34 -35.72 -3.17 2.88
CA ASN A 34 -37.16 -3.20 2.62
C ASN A 34 -37.80 -1.89 3.07
N ALA A 35 -38.75 -1.40 2.27
CA ALA A 35 -39.57 -0.26 2.64
C ALA A 35 -41.00 -0.72 2.99
N ARG A 36 -41.51 -0.32 4.15
CA ARG A 36 -42.89 -0.59 4.59
C ARG A 36 -43.59 0.69 5.00
N GLU A 37 -44.93 0.65 5.02
CA GLU A 37 -45.71 1.77 5.51
C GLU A 37 -45.45 2.02 7.00
N GLY A 38 -45.32 3.29 7.37
CA GLY A 38 -45.11 3.73 8.74
C GLY A 38 -46.41 3.81 9.52
N SER A 39 -46.39 4.50 10.67
CA SER A 39 -47.56 4.71 11.55
C SER A 39 -48.62 5.65 10.95
N SER A 40 -48.30 6.37 9.89
CA SER A 40 -49.22 7.19 9.11
C SER A 40 -48.96 6.98 7.62
N GLY A 41 -49.97 7.21 6.78
CA GLY A 41 -49.87 7.02 5.33
C GLY A 41 -48.86 7.94 4.62
N GLU A 42 -48.28 8.89 5.34
CA GLU A 42 -47.26 9.81 4.84
C GLU A 42 -45.82 9.38 5.26
N GLN A 43 -45.70 8.29 6.02
CA GLN A 43 -44.41 7.81 6.55
C GLN A 43 -44.05 6.46 5.95
N VAL A 44 -42.78 6.32 5.61
CA VAL A 44 -42.17 5.05 5.16
C VAL A 44 -41.07 4.67 6.14
N VAL A 45 -41.10 3.43 6.61
CA VAL A 45 -40.03 2.85 7.44
C VAL A 45 -39.13 2.02 6.54
N ILE A 46 -37.84 2.25 6.66
CA ILE A 46 -36.82 1.45 5.97
C ILE A 46 -36.25 0.45 6.95
N ASP A 47 -36.55 -0.83 6.72
CA ASP A 47 -35.97 -1.93 7.48
C ASP A 47 -34.71 -2.43 6.76
N VAL A 48 -33.61 -2.57 7.49
CA VAL A 48 -32.34 -3.05 6.98
C VAL A 48 -31.98 -4.34 7.74
N ASP A 49 -32.13 -5.47 7.04
CA ASP A 49 -31.79 -6.78 7.57
C ASP A 49 -30.43 -7.21 7.00
N VAL A 50 -29.47 -7.46 7.88
CA VAL A 50 -28.11 -7.87 7.49
C VAL A 50 -27.68 -9.12 8.24
N GLU A 51 -26.98 -9.99 7.55
CA GLU A 51 -26.33 -11.16 8.14
C GLU A 51 -24.82 -11.00 7.99
N GLU A 52 -24.09 -10.97 9.10
CA GLU A 52 -22.66 -10.74 9.10
C GLU A 52 -21.89 -11.94 8.53
N THR A 53 -20.84 -11.69 7.73
CA THR A 53 -19.90 -12.70 7.28
C THR A 53 -18.53 -12.51 7.97
N PRO A 54 -17.74 -13.58 8.18
CA PRO A 54 -16.37 -13.43 8.65
C PRO A 54 -15.56 -12.56 7.69
N THR A 55 -15.01 -11.45 8.19
CA THR A 55 -14.22 -10.48 7.44
C THR A 55 -12.72 -10.68 7.65
N GLY A 56 -12.36 -11.59 8.57
CA GLY A 56 -10.98 -11.93 8.90
C GLY A 56 -10.46 -13.13 8.11
N SER A 57 -9.18 -13.11 7.79
CA SER A 57 -8.45 -14.23 7.20
C SER A 57 -7.12 -14.46 7.90
N LEU A 58 -6.73 -15.72 8.04
CA LEU A 58 -5.46 -16.14 8.59
C LEU A 58 -4.81 -17.12 7.61
N ASN A 59 -3.65 -16.75 7.08
CA ASN A 59 -2.95 -17.54 6.08
C ASN A 59 -1.59 -17.96 6.60
N PHE A 60 -1.17 -19.18 6.25
CA PHE A 60 0.16 -19.70 6.53
C PHE A 60 0.76 -20.24 5.22
N GLY A 61 2.05 -20.02 5.05
CA GLY A 61 2.79 -20.50 3.89
C GLY A 61 4.19 -20.93 4.26
N ALA A 62 4.73 -21.84 3.46
CA ALA A 62 6.13 -22.17 3.44
C ALA A 62 6.66 -21.98 2.01
N SER A 63 7.88 -21.49 1.89
CA SER A 63 8.53 -21.26 0.60
C SER A 63 9.97 -21.77 0.63
N PHE A 64 10.49 -22.03 -0.54
CA PHE A 64 11.90 -22.28 -0.74
C PHE A 64 12.39 -21.42 -1.90
N SER A 65 13.44 -20.68 -1.67
CA SER A 65 14.12 -19.84 -2.66
C SER A 65 15.61 -20.17 -2.65
N ASN A 66 16.25 -20.14 -3.80
CA ASN A 66 17.71 -20.32 -3.85
C ASN A 66 18.46 -19.14 -3.23
N ASN A 67 17.80 -17.98 -3.15
CA ASN A 67 18.39 -16.75 -2.60
C ASN A 67 18.14 -16.60 -1.11
N ASP A 68 16.91 -16.95 -0.65
CA ASP A 68 16.50 -16.70 0.74
C ASP A 68 16.37 -17.99 1.56
N GLY A 69 16.64 -19.16 0.94
CA GLY A 69 16.55 -20.46 1.60
C GLY A 69 15.11 -20.91 1.87
N VAL A 70 14.92 -21.65 2.97
CA VAL A 70 13.61 -22.07 3.46
C VAL A 70 12.96 -20.93 4.22
N GLY A 71 11.73 -20.58 3.85
CA GLY A 71 10.97 -19.51 4.48
C GLY A 71 9.60 -19.95 4.96
N PHE A 72 9.13 -19.27 5.99
CA PHE A 72 7.77 -19.39 6.53
C PHE A 72 7.12 -18.01 6.52
N ALA A 73 5.83 -17.99 6.19
CA ALA A 73 5.04 -16.77 6.21
C ALA A 73 3.72 -17.01 6.95
N ALA A 74 3.28 -16.02 7.69
CA ALA A 74 1.96 -15.95 8.28
C ALA A 74 1.38 -14.57 8.02
N SER A 75 0.11 -14.48 7.65
CA SER A 75 -0.60 -13.21 7.51
C SER A 75 -1.98 -13.29 8.15
N PHE A 76 -2.30 -12.29 8.92
CA PHE A 76 -3.63 -12.02 9.44
C PHE A 76 -4.17 -10.75 8.79
N SER A 77 -5.39 -10.79 8.27
CA SER A 77 -6.08 -9.62 7.75
C SER A 77 -7.50 -9.60 8.28
N GLU A 78 -7.95 -8.45 8.74
CA GLU A 78 -9.30 -8.20 9.21
C GLU A 78 -9.80 -6.90 8.57
N ASP A 79 -10.87 -6.98 7.77
CA ASP A 79 -11.41 -5.82 7.05
C ASP A 79 -12.47 -5.04 7.82
N ASN A 80 -12.97 -5.62 8.92
CA ASN A 80 -13.95 -4.98 9.78
C ASN A 80 -13.51 -5.02 11.26
N PHE A 81 -12.29 -4.62 11.52
CA PHE A 81 -11.69 -4.67 12.85
C PHE A 81 -12.55 -3.93 13.87
N LEU A 82 -12.91 -4.62 14.95
CA LEU A 82 -13.83 -4.14 16.00
C LEU A 82 -15.22 -3.71 15.49
N GLY A 83 -15.68 -4.19 14.33
CA GLY A 83 -16.98 -3.83 13.75
C GLY A 83 -17.09 -2.38 13.25
N ARG A 84 -15.96 -1.71 13.02
CA ARG A 84 -15.90 -0.28 12.66
C ARG A 84 -15.55 -0.03 11.19
N GLY A 85 -15.39 -1.09 10.39
CA GLY A 85 -14.90 -0.99 9.02
C GLY A 85 -13.42 -0.58 8.93
N GLN A 86 -12.70 -0.68 10.05
CA GLN A 86 -11.26 -0.48 10.09
C GLN A 86 -10.57 -1.72 9.52
N GLN A 87 -9.43 -1.54 8.89
CA GLN A 87 -8.65 -2.65 8.36
C GLN A 87 -7.38 -2.82 9.20
N LEU A 88 -7.09 -4.05 9.56
CA LEU A 88 -5.85 -4.42 10.24
C LEU A 88 -5.21 -5.58 9.50
N THR A 89 -3.97 -5.39 9.06
CA THR A 89 -3.17 -6.44 8.43
C THR A 89 -1.88 -6.62 9.20
N ILE A 90 -1.55 -7.87 9.53
CA ILE A 90 -0.28 -8.24 10.18
C ILE A 90 0.37 -9.28 9.28
N ASN A 91 1.61 -9.01 8.87
CA ASN A 91 2.41 -9.89 8.04
C ASN A 91 3.69 -10.27 8.76
N ILE A 92 3.99 -11.56 8.78
CA ILE A 92 5.24 -12.12 9.32
C ILE A 92 5.82 -13.02 8.24
N SER A 93 7.07 -12.79 7.89
CA SER A 93 7.81 -13.65 6.98
C SER A 93 9.23 -13.84 7.51
N THR A 94 9.64 -15.09 7.64
CA THR A 94 10.99 -15.44 8.08
C THR A 94 11.58 -16.42 7.10
N ALA A 95 12.78 -16.15 6.64
CA ALA A 95 13.58 -17.04 5.81
C ALA A 95 15.02 -17.07 6.34
N SER A 96 15.84 -17.96 5.80
CA SER A 96 17.24 -18.08 6.25
C SER A 96 18.03 -16.80 6.02
N GLU A 97 17.67 -16.01 5.01
CA GLU A 97 18.38 -14.81 4.57
C GLU A 97 17.51 -13.53 4.64
N ALA A 98 16.29 -13.62 5.18
CA ALA A 98 15.40 -12.46 5.28
C ALA A 98 14.33 -12.63 6.35
N THR A 99 14.13 -11.61 7.14
CA THR A 99 13.04 -11.53 8.12
C THR A 99 12.25 -10.25 7.89
N ARG A 100 10.91 -10.33 7.92
CA ARG A 100 10.03 -9.17 7.77
C ARG A 100 8.85 -9.26 8.70
N TYR A 101 8.54 -8.14 9.35
CA TYR A 101 7.34 -7.95 10.16
C TYR A 101 6.65 -6.68 9.69
N GLY A 102 5.36 -6.75 9.40
CA GLY A 102 4.56 -5.62 8.96
C GLY A 102 3.26 -5.53 9.74
N ILE A 103 2.87 -4.33 10.12
CA ILE A 103 1.56 -4.02 10.70
C ILE A 103 1.01 -2.82 9.94
N ASP A 104 -0.15 -3.01 9.31
CA ASP A 104 -0.87 -1.98 8.58
C ASP A 104 -2.26 -1.82 9.21
N PHE A 105 -2.58 -0.60 9.61
CA PHE A 105 -3.90 -0.23 10.11
C PHE A 105 -4.46 0.89 9.27
N VAL A 106 -5.74 0.77 8.87
CA VAL A 106 -6.45 1.80 8.10
C VAL A 106 -7.80 2.09 8.74
N GLU A 107 -8.01 3.35 9.11
CA GLU A 107 -9.32 3.92 9.43
C GLU A 107 -9.85 4.61 8.17
N PRO A 108 -10.84 4.06 7.46
CA PRO A 108 -11.26 4.58 6.16
C PRO A 108 -12.08 5.87 6.23
N ALA A 109 -12.62 6.19 7.39
CA ALA A 109 -13.51 7.35 7.57
C ALA A 109 -13.16 8.13 8.84
N LEU A 110 -11.97 8.70 8.88
CA LEU A 110 -11.45 9.42 10.03
C LEU A 110 -12.42 10.52 10.49
N LEU A 111 -12.88 10.42 11.74
CA LEU A 111 -13.88 11.31 12.33
C LEU A 111 -15.17 11.41 11.49
N GLY A 112 -15.57 10.33 10.80
CA GLY A 112 -16.76 10.28 9.96
C GLY A 112 -16.64 11.06 8.64
N ARG A 113 -15.44 11.49 8.26
CA ARG A 113 -15.17 12.19 7.00
C ARG A 113 -14.64 11.21 5.96
N ASP A 114 -14.71 11.58 4.69
CA ASP A 114 -14.12 10.83 3.58
C ASP A 114 -12.61 11.10 3.50
N VAL A 115 -11.91 10.73 4.57
CA VAL A 115 -10.47 10.82 4.74
C VAL A 115 -10.01 9.53 5.42
N ALA A 116 -9.11 8.79 4.81
CA ALA A 116 -8.55 7.61 5.44
C ALA A 116 -7.26 7.94 6.19
N LEU A 117 -7.16 7.45 7.44
CA LEU A 117 -5.93 7.45 8.21
C LEU A 117 -5.26 6.07 8.05
N GLY A 118 -4.03 6.05 7.56
CA GLY A 118 -3.18 4.87 7.52
C GLY A 118 -2.07 4.95 8.56
N LEU A 119 -1.79 3.85 9.24
CA LEU A 119 -0.62 3.68 10.12
C LEU A 119 0.11 2.41 9.67
N GLN A 120 1.36 2.57 9.26
CA GLN A 120 2.21 1.48 8.82
C GLN A 120 3.44 1.39 9.72
N LEU A 121 3.76 0.18 10.14
CA LEU A 121 4.99 -0.15 10.86
C LEU A 121 5.60 -1.39 10.21
N ASP A 122 6.78 -1.25 9.63
CA ASP A 122 7.51 -2.34 8.99
C ASP A 122 8.90 -2.48 9.57
N TYR A 123 9.28 -3.71 9.84
CA TYR A 123 10.66 -4.12 10.11
C TYR A 123 11.09 -5.11 9.03
N ALA A 124 12.25 -4.89 8.47
CA ALA A 124 12.86 -5.81 7.52
C ALA A 124 14.36 -5.96 7.81
N GLU A 125 14.78 -7.19 7.91
CA GLU A 125 16.18 -7.61 7.93
C GLU A 125 16.43 -8.44 6.69
N SER A 126 17.51 -8.18 5.99
CA SER A 126 17.90 -8.91 4.78
C SER A 126 19.37 -9.22 4.81
N GLU A 127 19.65 -10.51 4.82
CA GLU A 127 20.98 -11.09 4.64
C GLU A 127 21.03 -11.61 3.20
N SER A 128 21.62 -10.87 2.28
CA SER A 128 21.67 -11.29 0.88
C SER A 128 22.99 -11.95 0.56
N SER A 129 22.93 -13.16 0.03
CA SER A 129 24.12 -13.88 -0.45
C SER A 129 24.82 -13.18 -1.64
N PHE A 130 24.15 -12.22 -2.27
CA PHE A 130 24.66 -11.45 -3.40
C PHE A 130 25.17 -10.05 -3.01
N ASN A 131 24.88 -9.58 -1.79
CA ASN A 131 25.38 -8.32 -1.28
C ASN A 131 26.52 -8.56 -0.29
N GLU A 132 27.47 -7.66 -0.26
CA GLU A 132 28.59 -7.67 0.68
C GLU A 132 28.17 -7.21 2.08
N PHE A 133 26.91 -6.81 2.26
CA PHE A 133 26.38 -6.29 3.52
C PHE A 133 24.95 -6.76 3.76
N ASP A 134 24.58 -6.85 5.00
CA ASP A 134 23.23 -7.07 5.47
C ASP A 134 22.56 -5.73 5.78
N THR A 135 21.24 -5.69 5.72
CA THR A 135 20.48 -4.45 6.00
C THR A 135 19.40 -4.70 7.01
N GLU A 136 19.32 -3.84 8.00
CA GLU A 136 18.18 -3.72 8.89
C GLU A 136 17.42 -2.43 8.59
N ARG A 137 16.10 -2.51 8.58
CA ARG A 137 15.23 -1.36 8.31
C ARG A 137 14.00 -1.38 9.19
N LEU A 138 13.72 -0.25 9.83
CA LEU A 138 12.47 -0.01 10.52
C LEU A 138 11.80 1.23 9.94
N ILE A 139 10.53 1.11 9.54
CA ILE A 139 9.72 2.20 8.98
C ILE A 139 8.48 2.40 9.85
N PHE A 140 8.22 3.64 10.22
CA PHE A 140 6.94 4.08 10.75
C PHE A 140 6.37 5.16 9.85
N GLN A 141 5.17 4.93 9.30
CA GLN A 141 4.57 5.83 8.30
C GLN A 141 3.08 6.06 8.56
N PRO A 142 2.72 7.11 9.29
CA PRO A 142 1.36 7.63 9.31
C PRO A 142 1.04 8.37 8.00
N SER A 143 -0.20 8.22 7.53
CA SER A 143 -0.67 8.85 6.29
C SER A 143 -2.14 9.25 6.37
N LEU A 144 -2.49 10.29 5.58
CA LEU A 144 -3.86 10.73 5.36
C LEU A 144 -4.14 10.67 3.86
N THR A 145 -5.20 9.99 3.47
CA THR A 145 -5.60 9.85 2.07
C THR A 145 -6.94 10.52 1.83
N PHE A 146 -6.98 11.40 0.83
CA PHE A 146 -8.14 12.20 0.45
C PHE A 146 -8.59 11.83 -0.95
N PRO A 147 -9.89 11.59 -1.21
CA PRO A 147 -10.43 11.57 -2.55
C PRO A 147 -10.44 13.01 -3.09
N VAL A 148 -9.77 13.27 -4.21
CA VAL A 148 -9.72 14.59 -4.85
C VAL A 148 -10.57 14.63 -6.12
N SER A 149 -10.89 13.47 -6.67
CA SER A 149 -11.84 13.29 -7.78
C SER A 149 -12.40 11.86 -7.77
N GLU A 150 -13.32 11.55 -8.66
CA GLU A 150 -13.92 10.22 -8.79
C GLU A 150 -12.85 9.10 -8.92
N ASN A 151 -11.80 9.36 -9.69
CA ASN A 151 -10.70 8.42 -9.95
C ASN A 151 -9.36 8.86 -9.36
N GLY A 152 -9.34 9.97 -8.63
CA GLY A 152 -8.11 10.58 -8.10
C GLY A 152 -8.05 10.60 -6.59
N ARG A 153 -6.90 10.18 -6.03
CA ARG A 153 -6.61 10.21 -4.59
C ARG A 153 -5.30 10.90 -4.31
N LEU A 154 -5.27 11.73 -3.27
CA LEU A 154 -4.07 12.36 -2.75
C LEU A 154 -3.78 11.80 -1.36
N GLN A 155 -2.58 11.27 -1.17
CA GLN A 155 -2.08 10.85 0.13
C GLN A 155 -1.00 11.81 0.60
N LEU A 156 -1.09 12.26 1.83
CA LEU A 156 -0.03 12.95 2.56
C LEU A 156 0.54 11.96 3.58
N ARG A 157 1.85 11.89 3.71
CA ARG A 157 2.52 10.98 4.65
C ARG A 157 3.69 11.62 5.36
N TYR A 158 3.93 11.16 6.54
CA TYR A 158 5.21 11.28 7.23
C TYR A 158 5.89 9.92 7.22
N THR A 159 7.19 9.86 7.07
CA THR A 159 7.96 8.63 7.15
C THR A 159 9.16 8.84 8.05
N GLY A 160 9.17 8.13 9.17
CA GLY A 160 10.35 7.93 9.99
C GLY A 160 10.98 6.60 9.62
N ARG A 161 12.23 6.62 9.19
CA ARG A 161 12.94 5.42 8.74
C ARG A 161 14.30 5.33 9.42
N TYR A 162 14.55 4.19 10.03
CA TYR A 162 15.83 3.82 10.58
C TYR A 162 16.44 2.73 9.69
N ASP A 163 17.65 2.93 9.23
CA ASP A 163 18.37 1.98 8.38
C ASP A 163 19.76 1.72 8.97
N GLU A 164 20.16 0.46 9.04
CA GLU A 164 21.51 0.03 9.41
C GLU A 164 22.05 -0.93 8.35
N MET A 165 23.32 -0.75 8.01
CA MET A 165 24.08 -1.68 7.18
C MET A 165 25.10 -2.38 8.04
N VAL A 166 25.09 -3.72 8.02
CA VAL A 166 25.97 -4.55 8.84
C VAL A 166 26.96 -5.30 7.95
N VAL A 167 28.19 -5.38 8.38
CA VAL A 167 29.24 -6.10 7.64
C VAL A 167 29.01 -7.60 7.73
N ARG A 168 28.97 -8.28 6.58
CA ARG A 168 29.01 -9.74 6.55
C ARG A 168 30.46 -10.26 6.56
N ASP A 169 31.29 -9.76 5.66
CA ASP A 169 32.71 -10.12 5.55
C ASP A 169 33.57 -8.88 5.26
N PRO A 170 34.34 -8.38 6.23
CA PRO A 170 35.17 -7.19 6.04
C PRO A 170 36.23 -7.33 4.93
N ALA A 171 36.59 -8.55 4.53
CA ALA A 171 37.62 -8.79 3.52
C ALA A 171 37.11 -8.59 2.08
N THR A 172 35.79 -8.63 1.86
CA THR A 172 35.17 -8.55 0.53
C THR A 172 34.47 -7.22 0.26
N ASN A 173 34.32 -6.38 1.27
CA ASN A 173 33.61 -5.11 1.15
C ASN A 173 34.31 -4.10 0.25
N GLY A 174 33.57 -3.50 -0.67
CA GLY A 174 34.01 -2.33 -1.45
C GLY A 174 34.18 -1.08 -0.58
N GLN A 175 34.98 -0.12 -1.02
CA GLN A 175 35.25 1.12 -0.25
C GLN A 175 33.99 1.93 0.06
N VAL A 176 32.99 1.94 -0.84
CA VAL A 176 31.74 2.68 -0.66
C VAL A 176 30.89 2.01 0.42
N SER A 177 30.71 0.70 0.32
CA SER A 177 29.96 -0.08 1.32
C SER A 177 30.58 0.05 2.70
N GLN A 178 31.91 -0.01 2.80
CA GLN A 178 32.62 0.14 4.07
C GLN A 178 32.39 1.53 4.69
N SER A 179 32.43 2.60 3.91
CA SER A 179 32.18 3.96 4.42
C SER A 179 30.74 4.17 4.90
N GLU A 180 29.78 3.50 4.28
CA GLU A 180 28.38 3.56 4.70
C GLU A 180 28.13 2.72 5.98
N ILE A 181 28.80 1.59 6.10
CA ILE A 181 28.79 0.75 7.31
C ILE A 181 29.44 1.49 8.48
N ASP A 182 30.61 2.10 8.27
CA ASP A 182 31.32 2.87 9.29
C ASP A 182 30.51 4.10 9.80
N ALA A 183 29.61 4.61 8.97
CA ALA A 183 28.66 5.65 9.36
C ALA A 183 27.58 5.15 10.35
N GLY A 184 27.41 3.83 10.45
CA GLY A 184 26.47 3.17 11.36
C GLY A 184 25.01 3.39 11.00
N ALA A 185 24.16 3.18 11.99
CA ALA A 185 22.73 3.36 11.87
C ALA A 185 22.36 4.81 11.55
N GLN A 186 21.40 4.99 10.66
CA GLN A 186 20.96 6.32 10.25
C GLN A 186 19.43 6.45 10.32
N PHE A 187 18.99 7.61 10.78
CA PHE A 187 17.59 7.97 10.82
C PHE A 187 17.26 8.97 9.71
N ALA A 188 16.23 8.65 8.91
CA ALA A 188 15.67 9.55 7.93
C ALA A 188 14.25 9.93 8.31
N SER A 189 13.97 11.23 8.36
CA SER A 189 12.66 11.79 8.64
C SER A 189 12.20 12.60 7.44
N SER A 190 11.06 12.23 6.84
CA SER A 190 10.54 12.85 5.62
C SER A 190 9.03 13.09 5.69
N VAL A 191 8.60 14.12 4.98
CA VAL A 191 7.19 14.29 4.58
C VAL A 191 7.08 14.10 3.08
N GLY A 192 5.96 13.55 2.66
CA GLY A 192 5.75 13.30 1.26
C GLY A 192 4.27 13.32 0.90
N TYR A 193 4.05 13.32 -0.39
CA TYR A 193 2.72 13.13 -0.96
C TYR A 193 2.76 12.16 -2.13
N SER A 194 1.63 11.51 -2.36
CA SER A 194 1.39 10.69 -3.55
C SER A 194 0.06 11.07 -4.15
N TYR A 195 0.04 11.24 -5.45
CA TYR A 195 -1.19 11.39 -6.22
C TYR A 195 -1.37 10.15 -7.10
N VAL A 196 -2.54 9.54 -6.98
CA VAL A 196 -2.92 8.36 -7.77
C VAL A 196 -4.19 8.69 -8.53
N TYR A 197 -4.14 8.52 -9.85
CA TYR A 197 -5.28 8.60 -10.74
C TYR A 197 -5.45 7.26 -11.45
N ASP A 198 -6.56 6.56 -11.20
CA ASP A 198 -6.80 5.22 -11.72
C ASP A 198 -8.18 5.12 -12.34
N THR A 199 -8.21 4.95 -13.65
CA THR A 199 -9.43 4.73 -14.44
C THR A 199 -9.56 3.29 -14.92
N ARG A 200 -8.65 2.41 -14.47
CA ARG A 200 -8.72 1.00 -14.86
C ARG A 200 -9.97 0.40 -14.22
N LEU A 201 -10.79 -0.20 -15.06
CA LEU A 201 -11.97 -0.88 -14.58
C LEU A 201 -11.55 -2.12 -13.79
N THR A 202 -11.85 -2.12 -12.51
CA THR A 202 -11.72 -3.29 -11.65
C THR A 202 -12.97 -4.13 -11.86
N GLY A 203 -12.94 -5.07 -12.80
CA GLY A 203 -14.05 -5.95 -13.10
C GLY A 203 -13.58 -7.17 -13.85
N LEU A 204 -14.52 -8.08 -14.14
CA LEU A 204 -14.24 -9.34 -14.83
C LEU A 204 -13.73 -9.14 -16.27
N ASP A 205 -13.88 -7.96 -16.83
CA ASP A 205 -13.48 -7.68 -18.20
C ASP A 205 -13.06 -6.19 -18.43
N PRO A 206 -11.91 -5.76 -17.89
CA PRO A 206 -11.41 -4.42 -18.14
C PRO A 206 -11.00 -4.25 -19.60
N THR A 207 -11.67 -3.34 -20.33
CA THR A 207 -11.41 -3.11 -21.76
C THR A 207 -10.38 -2.02 -22.01
N ARG A 208 -10.23 -1.09 -21.10
CA ARG A 208 -9.28 0.03 -21.16
C ARG A 208 -9.13 0.69 -19.80
N GLY A 209 -8.00 1.30 -19.57
CA GLY A 209 -7.77 2.09 -18.36
C GLY A 209 -6.39 2.68 -18.32
N VAL A 210 -6.23 3.67 -17.45
CA VAL A 210 -4.99 4.37 -17.20
C VAL A 210 -4.77 4.43 -15.71
N LEU A 211 -3.56 4.10 -15.26
CA LEU A 211 -3.06 4.38 -13.92
C LEU A 211 -1.93 5.40 -14.06
N PHE A 212 -2.02 6.48 -13.31
CA PHE A 212 -0.94 7.43 -13.11
C PHE A 212 -0.67 7.58 -11.62
N GLU A 213 0.55 7.31 -11.22
CA GLU A 213 1.03 7.49 -9.85
C GLU A 213 2.20 8.47 -9.87
N PHE A 214 2.14 9.49 -9.03
CA PHE A 214 3.22 10.44 -8.82
C PHE A 214 3.45 10.58 -7.33
N SER A 215 4.71 10.51 -6.91
CA SER A 215 5.07 10.59 -5.50
C SER A 215 6.32 11.43 -5.32
N GLN A 216 6.34 12.21 -4.24
CA GLN A 216 7.49 13.00 -3.86
C GLN A 216 7.67 12.98 -2.35
N ASP A 217 8.90 12.72 -1.89
CA ASP A 217 9.31 12.69 -0.50
C ASP A 217 10.44 13.69 -0.27
N PHE A 218 10.28 14.48 0.76
CA PHE A 218 11.22 15.51 1.21
C PHE A 218 11.79 15.08 2.55
N ALA A 219 13.01 14.55 2.56
CA ALA A 219 13.73 14.20 3.76
C ALA A 219 14.56 15.40 4.26
N GLY A 220 14.67 15.51 5.58
CA GLY A 220 15.42 16.61 6.24
C GLY A 220 14.69 17.29 7.37
N LEU A 221 13.55 16.71 7.84
CA LEU A 221 12.81 17.20 9.02
C LEU A 221 13.45 16.77 10.35
N GLY A 222 14.73 16.51 10.35
CA GLY A 222 15.52 15.89 11.41
C GLY A 222 16.08 14.56 10.92
N GLY A 223 17.17 14.10 11.55
CA GLY A 223 17.90 12.90 11.14
C GLY A 223 19.07 13.20 10.20
N ASP A 224 19.66 12.15 9.68
CA ASP A 224 20.98 12.16 9.05
C ASP A 224 20.90 12.35 7.53
N ALA A 225 19.71 12.14 6.92
CA ALA A 225 19.52 12.18 5.48
C ALA A 225 18.71 13.39 5.04
N GLN A 226 19.17 14.10 3.99
CA GLN A 226 18.47 15.22 3.37
C GLN A 226 18.42 15.04 1.86
N TYR A 227 17.25 14.68 1.35
CA TYR A 227 17.04 14.45 -0.07
C TYR A 227 15.62 14.77 -0.50
N VAL A 228 15.44 14.92 -1.80
CA VAL A 228 14.14 14.90 -2.46
C VAL A 228 14.09 13.66 -3.36
N LYS A 229 13.17 12.76 -3.08
CA LYS A 229 12.92 11.56 -3.89
C LYS A 229 11.62 11.72 -4.65
N THR A 230 11.69 11.63 -5.96
CA THR A 230 10.54 11.74 -6.85
C THR A 230 10.36 10.44 -7.61
N THR A 231 9.14 9.91 -7.69
CA THR A 231 8.81 8.74 -8.49
C THR A 231 7.57 9.02 -9.33
N ALA A 232 7.54 8.47 -10.53
CA ALA A 232 6.39 8.52 -11.41
C ALA A 232 6.19 7.16 -12.07
N LYS A 233 4.93 6.72 -12.16
CA LYS A 233 4.53 5.49 -12.84
C LYS A 233 3.28 5.74 -13.66
N PHE A 234 3.32 5.25 -14.87
CA PHE A 234 2.20 5.27 -15.79
C PHE A 234 1.93 3.85 -16.29
N VAL A 235 0.69 3.42 -16.25
CA VAL A 235 0.23 2.16 -16.84
C VAL A 235 -0.94 2.46 -17.74
N GLY A 236 -0.84 2.09 -19.02
CA GLY A 236 -1.94 2.14 -19.97
C GLY A 236 -2.34 0.73 -20.37
N GLU A 237 -3.62 0.46 -20.35
CA GLU A 237 -4.20 -0.82 -20.76
C GLU A 237 -5.29 -0.60 -21.81
N ARG A 238 -5.29 -1.42 -22.85
CA ARG A 238 -6.32 -1.39 -23.89
C ARG A 238 -6.48 -2.76 -24.54
N LYS A 239 -7.71 -3.19 -24.68
CA LYS A 239 -8.06 -4.34 -25.53
C LYS A 239 -8.02 -3.91 -27.00
N VAL A 240 -7.39 -4.71 -27.81
CA VAL A 240 -7.27 -4.55 -29.25
C VAL A 240 -7.64 -5.87 -29.94
N TRP A 241 -7.74 -5.86 -31.29
CA TRP A 241 -8.02 -7.06 -32.06
C TRP A 241 -9.31 -7.77 -31.66
N ASN A 242 -10.44 -7.05 -31.79
CA ASN A 242 -11.76 -7.53 -31.39
C ASN A 242 -11.86 -7.94 -29.90
N GLU A 243 -11.10 -7.26 -29.03
CA GLU A 243 -11.05 -7.49 -27.59
C GLU A 243 -10.36 -8.82 -27.16
N GLU A 244 -9.75 -9.55 -28.08
CA GLU A 244 -9.04 -10.80 -27.80
C GLU A 244 -7.63 -10.57 -27.22
N VAL A 245 -7.01 -9.41 -27.54
CA VAL A 245 -5.64 -9.08 -27.12
C VAL A 245 -5.65 -7.85 -26.23
N THR A 246 -5.08 -7.97 -25.02
CA THR A 246 -4.87 -6.82 -24.11
C THR A 246 -3.44 -6.32 -24.26
N LEU A 247 -3.28 -5.08 -24.74
CA LEU A 247 -2.02 -4.38 -24.70
C LEU A 247 -1.89 -3.65 -23.38
N ARG A 248 -0.78 -3.88 -22.69
CA ARG A 248 -0.40 -3.15 -21.46
C ARG A 248 0.97 -2.54 -21.65
N ALA A 249 1.08 -1.23 -21.43
CA ALA A 249 2.33 -0.50 -21.41
C ALA A 249 2.56 0.06 -20.01
N THR A 250 3.76 -0.14 -19.46
CA THR A 250 4.18 0.41 -18.17
C THR A 250 5.42 1.26 -18.38
N LEU A 251 5.36 2.51 -17.89
CA LEU A 251 6.49 3.43 -17.83
C LEU A 251 6.68 3.81 -16.36
N GLU A 252 7.87 3.57 -15.83
CA GLU A 252 8.22 3.88 -14.44
C GLU A 252 9.57 4.59 -14.41
N GLY A 253 9.70 5.63 -13.60
CA GLY A 253 10.92 6.37 -13.43
C GLY A 253 11.00 7.08 -12.09
N GLY A 254 12.22 7.46 -11.71
CA GLY A 254 12.45 8.18 -10.47
C GLY A 254 13.69 9.05 -10.54
N ALA A 255 13.75 10.04 -9.67
CA ALA A 255 14.88 10.92 -9.45
C ALA A 255 15.12 11.08 -7.95
N LEU A 256 16.40 11.08 -7.57
CA LEU A 256 16.85 11.31 -6.21
C LEU A 256 17.84 12.47 -6.21
N ALA A 257 17.47 13.58 -5.60
CA ALA A 257 18.31 14.76 -5.44
C ALA A 257 18.72 14.91 -3.97
N TRP A 258 20.01 14.89 -3.71
CA TRP A 258 20.59 15.08 -2.39
C TRP A 258 20.88 16.57 -2.13
N ASN A 259 20.45 17.05 -0.97
CA ASN A 259 20.71 18.45 -0.56
C ASN A 259 21.94 18.54 0.35
N SER A 260 22.09 17.55 1.25
CA SER A 260 23.27 17.42 2.11
C SER A 260 23.38 15.99 2.66
N GLY A 261 24.55 15.61 3.18
CA GLY A 261 24.83 14.25 3.64
C GLY A 261 25.42 13.36 2.55
N SER A 262 25.65 12.09 2.87
CA SER A 262 26.19 11.11 1.93
C SER A 262 25.04 10.47 1.13
N ASN A 263 25.24 10.32 -0.17
CA ASN A 263 24.34 9.57 -1.04
C ASN A 263 24.52 8.08 -0.79
N ARG A 264 23.61 7.47 -0.02
CA ARG A 264 23.72 6.06 0.37
C ARG A 264 23.19 5.12 -0.68
N THR A 265 23.84 3.96 -0.80
CA THR A 265 23.46 2.89 -1.73
C THR A 265 22.03 2.42 -1.48
N ILE A 266 21.60 2.31 -0.22
CA ILE A 266 20.24 1.86 0.15
C ILE A 266 19.12 2.82 -0.24
N ASP A 267 19.42 4.09 -0.55
CA ASP A 267 18.45 5.10 -0.97
C ASP A 267 18.30 5.19 -2.49
N ARG A 268 19.26 4.66 -3.23
CA ARG A 268 19.31 4.72 -4.70
C ARG A 268 18.23 3.86 -5.35
N PHE A 269 17.92 4.17 -6.60
CA PHE A 269 17.07 3.33 -7.41
C PHE A 269 17.89 2.17 -7.98
N LEU A 270 17.46 0.94 -7.71
CA LEU A 270 18.04 -0.26 -8.30
C LEU A 270 17.05 -0.84 -9.32
N LEU A 271 17.56 -1.27 -10.48
CA LEU A 271 16.74 -1.97 -11.46
C LEU A 271 16.31 -3.33 -10.89
N LYS A 272 14.99 -3.55 -10.80
CA LYS A 272 14.45 -4.81 -10.33
C LYS A 272 14.69 -5.92 -11.37
N GLN A 273 14.97 -7.14 -10.93
CA GLN A 273 15.09 -8.34 -11.77
C GLN A 273 13.87 -8.59 -12.69
N THR A 274 12.70 -8.09 -12.30
CA THR A 274 11.49 -8.20 -13.12
C THR A 274 11.60 -7.49 -14.46
N ILE A 275 12.53 -6.51 -14.59
CA ILE A 275 12.77 -5.76 -15.82
C ILE A 275 13.88 -6.42 -16.64
N ASN A 276 14.90 -6.97 -15.98
CA ASN A 276 16.01 -7.65 -16.65
C ASN A 276 16.30 -9.01 -15.97
N ARG A 277 15.83 -10.09 -16.59
CA ARG A 277 15.93 -11.46 -16.06
C ARG A 277 17.31 -12.11 -16.25
N SER A 278 18.22 -11.47 -16.97
CA SER A 278 19.54 -12.02 -17.30
C SER A 278 20.70 -11.52 -16.43
N LEU A 279 20.39 -10.70 -15.44
CA LEU A 279 21.39 -10.17 -14.51
C LEU A 279 21.05 -10.54 -13.07
N ASP A 280 22.09 -10.72 -12.26
CA ASP A 280 21.94 -10.93 -10.83
C ASP A 280 21.26 -9.73 -10.15
N PRO A 281 20.62 -9.94 -8.99
CA PRO A 281 20.05 -8.86 -8.20
C PRO A 281 21.11 -7.78 -7.93
N GLY A 282 20.81 -6.54 -8.31
CA GLY A 282 21.78 -5.44 -8.17
C GLY A 282 22.88 -5.38 -9.23
N GLY A 283 22.89 -6.26 -10.21
CA GLY A 283 23.90 -6.29 -11.28
C GLY A 283 23.85 -5.08 -12.23
N ILE A 284 22.79 -4.27 -12.20
CA ILE A 284 22.71 -2.95 -12.81
C ILE A 284 22.22 -1.98 -11.72
N GLY A 285 23.07 -1.11 -11.32
CA GLY A 285 22.78 -0.04 -10.36
C GLY A 285 23.47 1.26 -10.76
N PRO A 286 23.13 2.36 -10.10
CA PRO A 286 23.78 3.64 -10.31
C PRO A 286 25.24 3.60 -9.89
#